data_a698ee15e4a3ac522e6624c5ac199df0
#
_entry.id   a698ee15e4a3ac522e6624c5ac199df0
#
_cell.length_a   1.000
_cell.length_b   1.000
_cell.length_c   1.000
_cell.angle_alpha   90.00
_cell.angle_beta   90.00
_cell.angle_gamma   90.00
#
_symmetry.space_group_name_H-M   'P 1'
#
loop_
_entity.id
_entity.type
_entity.pdbx_description
1 polymer ?
#
loop_
_entity_poly.entity_id
_entity_poly.type
_entity_poly.pdbx_seq_one_letter_code
_entity_poly.pdbx_strand_id
1 'polypeptide(L)'
;MSAKSNKIGVVQLTILTMVNMMGSGIIMLPTKLAEIGTISIVSWLVTAVGSTALAYAFAQCGMFSKKSGGMGGYAEYSFGKAGNFMANYTYGVSLVIANTAIAISAVGYGSELLGATLSPLSIALWTIFTLWLATVLNFGARITGHISSFTIWGVIIPVVGISIIGWKWFDGSMYVNSWNPHNVPTFEAIGVSISMTLWAFLGLESACANSDAVENPEKNVPIAVLGGTLGAAVIYIVSTNVIAGIVPNLELANSTAPFGLAFAHMFDETIGKVIMGLMVMSCFGSLLGWQFTIA
;
A
#
# COMPACT_ATOMS: atom_id res chain seq x y z
N MET A 1 19.89 -25.23 27.42
CA MET A 1 19.76 -23.94 26.71
C MET A 1 18.55 -24.04 25.79
N SER A 2 17.44 -23.40 26.16
CA SER A 2 16.23 -23.38 25.36
C SER A 2 16.54 -22.65 24.04
N ALA A 3 16.33 -23.33 22.92
CA ALA A 3 16.40 -22.70 21.61
C ALA A 3 15.44 -21.49 21.64
N LYS A 4 15.97 -20.26 21.49
CA LYS A 4 15.14 -19.06 21.31
C LYS A 4 14.20 -19.37 20.15
N SER A 5 12.91 -19.43 20.42
CA SER A 5 11.86 -19.53 19.41
C SER A 5 12.07 -18.37 18.44
N ASN A 6 12.34 -18.66 17.17
CA ASN A 6 12.48 -17.65 16.09
C ASN A 6 11.09 -17.11 15.67
N LYS A 7 10.14 -17.07 16.59
CA LYS A 7 8.77 -16.59 16.35
C LYS A 7 8.69 -15.08 16.46
N ILE A 8 7.82 -14.51 15.64
CA ILE A 8 7.58 -13.07 15.51
C ILE A 8 6.73 -12.57 16.70
N GLY A 9 7.20 -11.55 17.41
CA GLY A 9 6.47 -10.90 18.50
C GLY A 9 5.41 -9.91 17.96
N VAL A 10 4.49 -9.48 18.85
CA VAL A 10 3.35 -8.61 18.47
C VAL A 10 3.77 -7.29 17.82
N VAL A 11 4.78 -6.60 18.33
CA VAL A 11 5.25 -5.31 17.79
C VAL A 11 5.80 -5.49 16.37
N GLN A 12 6.64 -6.50 16.19
CA GLN A 12 7.22 -6.81 14.88
C GLN A 12 6.14 -7.20 13.86
N LEU A 13 5.13 -7.98 14.29
CA LEU A 13 4.02 -8.37 13.45
C LEU A 13 3.14 -7.16 13.09
N THR A 14 2.88 -6.23 14.02
CA THR A 14 2.15 -4.99 13.77
C THR A 14 2.84 -4.14 12.72
N ILE A 15 4.15 -3.94 12.86
CA ILE A 15 4.95 -3.19 11.88
C ILE A 15 4.93 -3.90 10.53
N LEU A 16 5.07 -5.22 10.50
CA LEU A 16 5.03 -6.01 9.26
C LEU A 16 3.67 -5.87 8.56
N THR A 17 2.57 -5.87 9.31
CA THR A 17 1.22 -5.67 8.77
C THR A 17 1.07 -4.27 8.15
N MET A 18 1.53 -3.22 8.84
CA MET A 18 1.55 -1.85 8.29
C MET A 18 2.36 -1.78 6.99
N VAL A 19 3.55 -2.35 7.01
CA VAL A 19 4.48 -2.35 5.89
C VAL A 19 3.91 -3.10 4.67
N ASN A 20 3.23 -4.22 4.89
CA ASN A 20 2.60 -4.98 3.81
C ASN A 20 1.46 -4.20 3.13
N MET A 21 0.76 -3.35 3.87
CA MET A 21 -0.22 -2.42 3.30
C MET A 21 0.44 -1.23 2.58
N MET A 22 1.63 -0.79 3.00
CA MET A 22 2.37 0.34 2.40
C MET A 22 3.02 0.00 1.05
N GLY A 23 2.37 -0.84 0.25
CA GLY A 23 2.78 -1.14 -1.12
C GLY A 23 2.28 -0.09 -2.12
N SER A 24 1.94 -0.54 -3.31
CA SER A 24 1.48 0.30 -4.43
C SER A 24 0.31 1.21 -4.10
N GLY A 25 -0.53 0.82 -3.14
CA GLY A 25 -1.72 1.57 -2.79
C GLY A 25 -1.41 3.02 -2.44
N ILE A 26 -0.51 3.27 -1.49
CA ILE A 26 -0.19 4.63 -1.04
C ILE A 26 0.65 5.42 -2.05
N ILE A 27 1.48 4.74 -2.85
CA ILE A 27 2.50 5.38 -3.69
C ILE A 27 1.88 6.32 -4.74
N MET A 28 0.76 5.94 -5.36
CA MET A 28 0.08 6.72 -6.40
C MET A 28 -1.21 7.41 -5.93
N LEU A 29 -1.66 7.12 -4.70
CA LEU A 29 -2.93 7.66 -4.19
C LEU A 29 -2.99 9.19 -4.15
N PRO A 30 -1.94 9.94 -3.78
CA PRO A 30 -2.03 11.40 -3.80
C PRO A 30 -2.45 11.96 -5.16
N THR A 31 -1.91 11.43 -6.25
CA THR A 31 -2.30 11.79 -7.62
C THR A 31 -3.77 11.48 -7.88
N LYS A 32 -4.19 10.25 -7.58
CA LYS A 32 -5.55 9.80 -7.86
C LYS A 32 -6.60 10.53 -7.01
N LEU A 33 -6.28 10.85 -5.78
CA LEU A 33 -7.18 11.62 -4.93
C LEU A 33 -7.21 13.10 -5.32
N ALA A 34 -6.14 13.66 -5.90
CA ALA A 34 -6.13 15.00 -6.43
C ALA A 34 -7.11 15.18 -7.62
N GLU A 35 -7.35 14.12 -8.42
CA GLU A 35 -8.37 14.12 -9.47
C GLU A 35 -9.78 14.35 -8.91
N ILE A 36 -10.04 13.93 -7.67
CA ILE A 36 -11.34 14.11 -6.99
C ILE A 36 -11.35 15.40 -6.15
N GLY A 37 -10.23 15.71 -5.54
CA GLY A 37 -10.06 16.81 -4.61
C GLY A 37 -9.89 16.39 -3.15
N THR A 38 -9.65 17.37 -2.28
CA THR A 38 -9.39 17.12 -0.85
C THR A 38 -10.62 16.64 -0.09
N ILE A 39 -11.83 16.70 -0.68
CA ILE A 39 -13.06 16.06 -0.19
C ILE A 39 -12.85 14.55 0.04
N SER A 40 -11.89 13.92 -0.63
CA SER A 40 -11.50 12.52 -0.44
C SER A 40 -11.06 12.17 0.98
N ILE A 41 -10.79 13.17 1.84
CA ILE A 41 -10.56 12.94 3.27
C ILE A 41 -11.77 12.24 3.94
N VAL A 42 -12.99 12.53 3.50
CA VAL A 42 -14.20 11.86 3.99
C VAL A 42 -14.17 10.38 3.64
N SER A 43 -13.74 10.04 2.45
CA SER A 43 -13.59 8.65 2.00
C SER A 43 -12.51 7.91 2.80
N TRP A 44 -11.42 8.58 3.15
CA TRP A 44 -10.41 8.03 4.04
C TRP A 44 -10.99 7.65 5.42
N LEU A 45 -11.84 8.51 6.00
CA LEU A 45 -12.49 8.21 7.29
C LEU A 45 -13.44 7.01 7.18
N VAL A 46 -14.23 6.96 6.11
CA VAL A 46 -15.16 5.85 5.86
C VAL A 46 -14.37 4.54 5.66
N THR A 47 -13.34 4.55 4.82
CA THR A 47 -12.55 3.35 4.55
C THR A 47 -11.68 2.92 5.74
N ALA A 48 -11.18 3.85 6.54
CA ALA A 48 -10.47 3.51 7.77
C ALA A 48 -11.37 2.75 8.75
N VAL A 49 -12.62 3.20 8.94
CA VAL A 49 -13.61 2.50 9.78
C VAL A 49 -13.95 1.13 9.16
N GLY A 50 -14.26 1.09 7.87
CA GLY A 50 -14.60 -0.16 7.17
C GLY A 50 -13.46 -1.18 7.18
N SER A 51 -12.24 -0.74 6.89
CA SER A 51 -11.05 -1.61 6.92
C SER A 51 -10.70 -2.08 8.32
N THR A 52 -10.92 -1.25 9.35
CA THR A 52 -10.75 -1.67 10.75
C THR A 52 -11.79 -2.73 11.14
N ALA A 53 -13.05 -2.58 10.72
CA ALA A 53 -14.08 -3.60 10.92
C ALA A 53 -13.74 -4.91 10.21
N LEU A 54 -13.23 -4.83 8.97
CA LEU A 54 -12.76 -6.00 8.22
C LEU A 54 -11.54 -6.64 8.91
N ALA A 55 -10.58 -5.84 9.37
CA ALA A 55 -9.43 -6.30 10.14
C ALA A 55 -9.86 -7.03 11.42
N TYR A 56 -10.88 -6.53 12.11
CA TYR A 56 -11.47 -7.20 13.28
C TYR A 56 -12.07 -8.55 12.90
N ALA A 57 -12.81 -8.63 11.80
CA ALA A 57 -13.38 -9.89 11.32
C ALA A 57 -12.28 -10.92 10.99
N PHE A 58 -11.22 -10.51 10.29
CA PHE A 58 -10.05 -11.36 10.03
C PHE A 58 -9.35 -11.80 11.33
N ALA A 59 -9.20 -10.90 12.28
CA ALA A 59 -8.63 -11.21 13.58
C ALA A 59 -9.43 -12.29 14.32
N GLN A 60 -10.77 -12.19 14.31
CA GLN A 60 -11.64 -13.19 14.89
C GLN A 60 -11.52 -14.55 14.16
N CYS A 61 -11.53 -14.54 12.83
CA CYS A 61 -11.32 -15.76 12.05
C CYS A 61 -9.98 -16.42 12.38
N GLY A 62 -8.92 -15.64 12.52
CA GLY A 62 -7.57 -16.12 12.88
C GLY A 62 -7.52 -16.74 14.28
N MET A 63 -8.32 -16.25 15.24
CA MET A 63 -8.41 -16.85 16.58
C MET A 63 -9.11 -18.21 16.58
N PHE A 64 -10.13 -18.40 15.75
CA PHE A 64 -10.92 -19.62 15.70
C PHE A 64 -10.36 -20.66 14.74
N SER A 65 -9.67 -20.25 13.68
CA SER A 65 -9.20 -21.16 12.66
C SER A 65 -7.92 -21.88 13.09
N LYS A 66 -7.98 -23.20 13.02
CA LYS A 66 -6.79 -24.08 13.13
C LYS A 66 -6.29 -24.55 11.77
N LYS A 67 -6.93 -24.10 10.67
CA LYS A 67 -6.55 -24.45 9.30
C LYS A 67 -5.52 -23.44 8.79
N SER A 68 -4.49 -23.95 8.15
CA SER A 68 -3.54 -23.14 7.37
C SER A 68 -4.21 -22.63 6.09
N GLY A 69 -3.61 -21.59 5.46
CA GLY A 69 -4.07 -21.06 4.18
C GLY A 69 -4.94 -19.82 4.27
N GLY A 70 -4.86 -19.08 5.39
CA GLY A 70 -5.46 -17.74 5.51
C GLY A 70 -6.94 -17.70 5.14
N MET A 71 -7.31 -16.82 4.22
CA MET A 71 -8.72 -16.61 3.80
C MET A 71 -9.40 -17.87 3.27
N GLY A 72 -8.67 -18.69 2.51
CA GLY A 72 -9.19 -19.97 2.01
C GLY A 72 -9.53 -20.94 3.14
N GLY A 73 -8.64 -21.04 4.14
CA GLY A 73 -8.87 -21.82 5.34
C GLY A 73 -10.09 -21.36 6.13
N TYR A 74 -10.32 -20.04 6.23
CA TYR A 74 -11.50 -19.48 6.90
C TYR A 74 -12.80 -19.80 6.14
N ALA A 75 -12.78 -19.58 4.81
CA ALA A 75 -13.93 -19.87 3.95
C ALA A 75 -14.34 -21.34 3.96
N GLU A 76 -13.38 -22.25 4.16
CA GLU A 76 -13.63 -23.69 4.20
C GLU A 76 -14.56 -24.12 5.35
N TYR A 77 -14.54 -23.42 6.48
CA TYR A 77 -15.42 -23.74 7.61
C TYR A 77 -16.90 -23.55 7.28
N SER A 78 -17.23 -22.53 6.49
CA SER A 78 -18.63 -22.21 6.15
C SER A 78 -19.06 -22.80 4.80
N PHE A 79 -18.15 -22.93 3.85
CA PHE A 79 -18.46 -23.26 2.44
C PHE A 79 -17.71 -24.50 1.93
N GLY A 80 -17.00 -25.22 2.80
CA GLY A 80 -16.25 -26.42 2.43
C GLY A 80 -15.12 -26.13 1.43
N LYS A 81 -14.66 -27.17 0.74
CA LYS A 81 -13.55 -27.08 -0.23
C LYS A 81 -13.82 -26.12 -1.39
N ALA A 82 -15.09 -25.97 -1.79
CA ALA A 82 -15.47 -25.02 -2.83
C ALA A 82 -15.23 -23.56 -2.36
N GLY A 83 -15.58 -23.24 -1.12
CA GLY A 83 -15.31 -21.95 -0.53
C GLY A 83 -13.82 -21.64 -0.40
N ASN A 84 -13.03 -22.64 0.02
CA ASN A 84 -11.57 -22.52 0.05
C ASN A 84 -11.00 -22.20 -1.34
N PHE A 85 -11.39 -22.95 -2.35
CA PHE A 85 -10.95 -22.75 -3.73
C PHE A 85 -11.35 -21.34 -4.24
N MET A 86 -12.62 -20.95 -4.08
CA MET A 86 -13.10 -19.66 -4.57
C MET A 86 -12.40 -18.47 -3.89
N ALA A 87 -12.19 -18.53 -2.58
CA ALA A 87 -11.48 -17.50 -1.85
C ALA A 87 -10.03 -17.34 -2.33
N ASN A 88 -9.30 -18.45 -2.42
CA ASN A 88 -7.90 -18.44 -2.88
C ASN A 88 -7.77 -18.04 -4.35
N TYR A 89 -8.67 -18.51 -5.22
CA TYR A 89 -8.68 -18.14 -6.63
C TYR A 89 -8.93 -16.63 -6.82
N THR A 90 -9.96 -16.10 -6.15
CA THR A 90 -10.29 -14.67 -6.24
C THR A 90 -9.14 -13.81 -5.69
N TYR A 91 -8.54 -14.24 -4.58
CA TYR A 91 -7.37 -13.57 -4.02
C TYR A 91 -6.18 -13.60 -4.97
N GLY A 92 -5.86 -14.75 -5.55
CA GLY A 92 -4.79 -14.87 -6.54
C GLY A 92 -4.98 -13.94 -7.75
N VAL A 93 -6.21 -13.89 -8.31
CA VAL A 93 -6.53 -12.95 -9.41
C VAL A 93 -6.35 -11.49 -8.98
N SER A 94 -6.80 -11.12 -7.78
CA SER A 94 -6.63 -9.75 -7.27
C SER A 94 -5.15 -9.38 -7.12
N LEU A 95 -4.31 -10.31 -6.68
CA LEU A 95 -2.86 -10.11 -6.56
C LEU A 95 -2.17 -9.93 -7.92
N VAL A 96 -2.62 -10.61 -8.97
CA VAL A 96 -2.11 -10.38 -10.35
C VAL A 96 -2.38 -8.95 -10.79
N ILE A 97 -3.60 -8.45 -10.56
CA ILE A 97 -3.99 -7.06 -10.85
C ILE A 97 -3.14 -6.08 -10.01
N ALA A 98 -2.98 -6.36 -8.72
CA ALA A 98 -2.18 -5.54 -7.82
C ALA A 98 -0.71 -5.44 -8.27
N ASN A 99 -0.10 -6.57 -8.66
CA ASN A 99 1.27 -6.57 -9.18
C ASN A 99 1.41 -5.72 -10.45
N THR A 100 0.42 -5.73 -11.34
CA THR A 100 0.41 -4.87 -12.51
C THR A 100 0.39 -3.39 -12.12
N ALA A 101 -0.43 -3.00 -11.15
CA ALA A 101 -0.48 -1.63 -10.64
C ALA A 101 0.85 -1.19 -10.00
N ILE A 102 1.52 -2.09 -9.24
CA ILE A 102 2.85 -1.82 -8.68
C ILE A 102 3.88 -1.59 -9.79
N ALA A 103 3.86 -2.42 -10.83
CA ALA A 103 4.78 -2.30 -11.95
C ALA A 103 4.56 -1.00 -12.72
N ILE A 104 3.31 -0.58 -12.96
CA ILE A 104 2.97 0.72 -13.55
C ILE A 104 3.51 1.87 -12.69
N SER A 105 3.38 1.78 -11.37
CA SER A 105 3.91 2.79 -10.45
C SER A 105 5.44 2.88 -10.53
N ALA A 106 6.13 1.73 -10.59
CA ALA A 106 7.58 1.69 -10.76
C ALA A 106 8.02 2.37 -12.07
N VAL A 107 7.30 2.11 -13.18
CA VAL A 107 7.57 2.74 -14.48
C VAL A 107 7.29 4.24 -14.43
N GLY A 108 6.20 4.67 -13.79
CA GLY A 108 5.85 6.09 -13.65
C GLY A 108 6.93 6.87 -12.89
N TYR A 109 7.30 6.42 -11.70
CA TYR A 109 8.38 7.03 -10.92
C TYR A 109 9.73 6.97 -11.63
N GLY A 110 10.02 5.85 -12.32
CA GLY A 110 11.25 5.70 -13.09
C GLY A 110 11.33 6.64 -14.28
N SER A 111 10.24 6.85 -15.00
CA SER A 111 10.19 7.80 -16.13
C SER A 111 10.40 9.23 -15.66
N GLU A 112 9.78 9.62 -14.56
CA GLU A 112 9.93 10.96 -13.98
C GLU A 112 11.36 11.18 -13.47
N LEU A 113 11.93 10.19 -12.79
CA LEU A 113 13.31 10.23 -12.32
C LEU A 113 14.32 10.46 -13.47
N LEU A 114 14.06 9.85 -14.63
CA LEU A 114 14.91 9.96 -15.82
C LEU A 114 14.54 11.15 -16.72
N GLY A 115 13.50 11.93 -16.40
CA GLY A 115 12.98 13.00 -17.22
C GLY A 115 12.46 12.53 -18.59
N ALA A 116 11.94 11.30 -18.65
CA ALA A 116 11.49 10.67 -19.89
C ALA A 116 9.96 10.73 -20.00
N THR A 117 9.47 11.27 -21.13
CA THR A 117 8.05 11.20 -21.47
C THR A 117 7.76 9.90 -22.21
N LEU A 118 6.93 9.04 -21.62
CA LEU A 118 6.60 7.75 -22.19
C LEU A 118 5.23 7.78 -22.90
N SER A 119 5.15 7.18 -24.10
CA SER A 119 3.87 6.91 -24.73
C SER A 119 3.10 5.80 -24.01
N PRO A 120 1.77 5.69 -24.16
CA PRO A 120 1.00 4.59 -23.56
C PRO A 120 1.54 3.19 -23.90
N LEU A 121 1.99 2.99 -25.13
CA LEU A 121 2.63 1.73 -25.56
C LEU A 121 3.93 1.49 -24.83
N SER A 122 4.78 2.52 -24.69
CA SER A 122 6.05 2.40 -23.95
C SER A 122 5.80 2.07 -22.47
N ILE A 123 4.81 2.68 -21.84
CA ILE A 123 4.41 2.36 -20.46
C ILE A 123 4.04 0.88 -20.35
N ALA A 124 3.19 0.38 -21.27
CA ALA A 124 2.79 -1.03 -21.27
C ALA A 124 3.97 -1.97 -21.44
N LEU A 125 4.89 -1.70 -22.37
CA LEU A 125 6.07 -2.53 -22.60
C LEU A 125 7.02 -2.54 -21.40
N TRP A 126 7.29 -1.37 -20.81
CA TRP A 126 8.12 -1.27 -19.61
C TRP A 126 7.46 -1.94 -18.41
N THR A 127 6.15 -1.88 -18.28
CA THR A 127 5.40 -2.60 -17.23
C THR A 127 5.56 -4.11 -17.36
N ILE A 128 5.38 -4.65 -18.58
CA ILE A 128 5.59 -6.08 -18.87
C ILE A 128 7.03 -6.48 -18.57
N PHE A 129 8.00 -5.67 -19.00
CA PHE A 129 9.42 -5.93 -18.73
C PHE A 129 9.71 -5.93 -17.22
N THR A 130 9.16 -4.98 -16.46
CA THR A 130 9.34 -4.90 -15.01
C THR A 130 8.76 -6.12 -14.29
N LEU A 131 7.56 -6.58 -14.70
CA LEU A 131 6.95 -7.81 -14.17
C LEU A 131 7.80 -9.05 -14.49
N TRP A 132 8.24 -9.16 -15.75
CA TRP A 132 9.11 -10.25 -16.17
C TRP A 132 10.43 -10.26 -15.40
N LEU A 133 11.09 -9.11 -15.28
CA LEU A 133 12.34 -8.97 -14.54
C LEU A 133 12.18 -9.36 -13.06
N ALA A 134 11.10 -8.90 -12.40
CA ALA A 134 10.81 -9.29 -11.04
C ALA A 134 10.58 -10.81 -10.89
N THR A 135 9.92 -11.44 -11.88
CA THR A 135 9.71 -12.89 -11.90
C THR A 135 11.02 -13.64 -12.03
N VAL A 136 11.91 -13.21 -12.94
CA VAL A 136 13.22 -13.85 -13.15
C VAL A 136 14.14 -13.68 -11.93
N LEU A 137 14.05 -12.55 -11.23
CA LEU A 137 14.84 -12.26 -10.03
C LEU A 137 14.25 -12.82 -8.73
N ASN A 138 13.14 -13.53 -8.79
CA ASN A 138 12.54 -14.16 -7.63
C ASN A 138 13.21 -15.50 -7.30
N PHE A 139 14.35 -15.42 -6.61
CA PHE A 139 15.19 -16.57 -6.26
C PHE A 139 14.75 -17.36 -5.03
N GLY A 140 13.50 -17.21 -4.62
CA GLY A 140 12.90 -17.92 -3.49
C GLY A 140 12.85 -17.12 -2.19
N ALA A 141 12.12 -17.66 -1.21
CA ALA A 141 11.67 -16.97 0.00
C ALA A 141 12.76 -16.19 0.76
N ARG A 142 13.94 -16.78 0.90
CA ARG A 142 15.01 -16.17 1.72
C ARG A 142 15.58 -14.92 1.07
N ILE A 143 15.94 -14.99 -0.21
CA ILE A 143 16.54 -13.87 -0.93
C ILE A 143 15.50 -12.79 -1.18
N THR A 144 14.33 -13.17 -1.66
CA THR A 144 13.20 -12.26 -1.88
C THR A 144 12.80 -11.54 -0.59
N GLY A 145 12.74 -12.25 0.54
CA GLY A 145 12.44 -11.66 1.84
C GLY A 145 13.48 -10.63 2.30
N HIS A 146 14.77 -10.87 2.08
CA HIS A 146 15.81 -9.89 2.40
C HIS A 146 15.74 -8.66 1.51
N ILE A 147 15.55 -8.83 0.21
CA ILE A 147 15.41 -7.72 -0.74
C ILE A 147 14.18 -6.88 -0.37
N SER A 148 13.02 -7.51 -0.19
CA SER A 148 11.78 -6.82 0.17
C SER A 148 11.92 -6.07 1.51
N SER A 149 12.54 -6.68 2.52
CA SER A 149 12.78 -6.04 3.82
C SER A 149 13.70 -4.83 3.76
N PHE A 150 14.65 -4.81 2.83
CA PHE A 150 15.52 -3.65 2.61
C PHE A 150 14.81 -2.56 1.80
N THR A 151 14.18 -2.93 0.70
CA THR A 151 13.58 -1.99 -0.24
C THR A 151 12.33 -1.29 0.31
N ILE A 152 11.63 -1.89 1.27
CA ILE A 152 10.45 -1.29 1.90
C ILE A 152 10.74 0.06 2.57
N TRP A 153 11.97 0.28 3.02
CA TRP A 153 12.38 1.58 3.56
C TRP A 153 12.27 2.70 2.52
N GLY A 154 12.31 2.36 1.23
CA GLY A 154 12.10 3.30 0.14
C GLY A 154 10.71 3.92 0.11
N VAL A 155 9.68 3.28 0.68
CA VAL A 155 8.35 3.89 0.84
C VAL A 155 8.13 4.41 2.26
N ILE A 156 8.62 3.71 3.28
CA ILE A 156 8.44 4.13 4.67
C ILE A 156 9.04 5.51 4.91
N ILE A 157 10.28 5.74 4.47
CA ILE A 157 10.98 7.01 4.71
C ILE A 157 10.22 8.20 4.11
N PRO A 158 9.82 8.21 2.83
CA PRO A 158 9.06 9.33 2.28
C PRO A 158 7.67 9.49 2.90
N VAL A 159 6.93 8.41 3.10
CA VAL A 159 5.55 8.47 3.58
C VAL A 159 5.47 8.93 5.03
N VAL A 160 6.31 8.38 5.90
CA VAL A 160 6.40 8.80 7.30
C VAL A 160 7.08 10.17 7.40
N GLY A 161 8.12 10.40 6.62
CA GLY A 161 8.82 11.67 6.56
C GLY A 161 7.87 12.83 6.26
N ILE A 162 7.11 12.75 5.17
CA ILE A 162 6.18 13.83 4.80
C ILE A 162 5.05 14.00 5.82
N SER A 163 4.62 12.91 6.46
CA SER A 163 3.60 12.97 7.52
C SER A 163 4.05 13.76 8.75
N ILE A 164 5.36 13.81 9.01
CA ILE A 164 5.94 14.51 10.16
C ILE A 164 6.38 15.92 9.79
N ILE A 165 7.22 16.05 8.76
CA ILE A 165 7.86 17.33 8.43
C ILE A 165 7.09 18.19 7.43
N GLY A 166 6.20 17.58 6.62
CA GLY A 166 5.47 18.25 5.54
C GLY A 166 4.57 19.40 6.00
N TRP A 167 4.13 19.38 7.25
CA TRP A 167 3.29 20.43 7.85
C TRP A 167 3.93 21.82 7.80
N LYS A 168 5.27 21.91 7.72
CA LYS A 168 5.98 23.20 7.60
C LYS A 168 5.70 23.90 6.27
N TRP A 169 5.38 23.14 5.22
CA TRP A 169 5.09 23.63 3.87
C TRP A 169 3.60 23.56 3.53
N PHE A 170 2.77 23.10 4.46
CA PHE A 170 1.35 22.95 4.26
C PHE A 170 0.64 24.30 4.15
N ASP A 171 -0.02 24.55 3.02
CA ASP A 171 -0.88 25.69 2.78
C ASP A 171 -2.36 25.30 2.91
N GLY A 172 -3.01 25.76 4.00
CA GLY A 172 -4.41 25.48 4.26
C GLY A 172 -5.35 26.11 3.23
N SER A 173 -4.98 27.22 2.61
CA SER A 173 -5.78 27.89 1.58
C SER A 173 -5.78 27.07 0.28
N MET A 174 -4.62 26.57 -0.13
CA MET A 174 -4.49 25.66 -1.27
C MET A 174 -5.32 24.38 -1.05
N TYR A 175 -5.23 23.81 0.15
CA TYR A 175 -5.98 22.61 0.53
C TYR A 175 -7.49 22.81 0.42
N VAL A 176 -8.02 23.91 0.97
CA VAL A 176 -9.45 24.22 0.95
C VAL A 176 -9.93 24.56 -0.47
N ASN A 177 -9.13 25.32 -1.25
CA ASN A 177 -9.47 25.64 -2.65
C ASN A 177 -9.53 24.40 -3.55
N SER A 178 -8.83 23.34 -3.17
CA SER A 178 -8.83 22.03 -3.86
C SER A 178 -9.92 21.08 -3.37
N TRP A 179 -10.91 21.55 -2.59
CA TRP A 179 -11.92 20.70 -1.96
C TRP A 179 -12.68 19.83 -2.96
N ASN A 180 -13.22 20.42 -4.01
CA ASN A 180 -13.94 19.73 -5.07
C ASN A 180 -13.73 20.48 -6.41
N PRO A 181 -12.56 20.31 -7.05
CA PRO A 181 -12.16 21.14 -8.18
C PRO A 181 -13.04 20.97 -9.41
N HIS A 182 -13.72 19.84 -9.53
CA HIS A 182 -14.60 19.53 -10.69
C HIS A 182 -16.09 19.71 -10.38
N ASN A 183 -16.46 20.20 -9.20
CA ASN A 183 -17.84 20.37 -8.75
C ASN A 183 -18.70 19.09 -8.92
N VAL A 184 -18.11 17.93 -8.69
CA VAL A 184 -18.81 16.64 -8.72
C VAL A 184 -19.76 16.56 -7.54
N PRO A 185 -20.97 15.95 -7.67
CA PRO A 185 -21.84 15.72 -6.53
C PRO A 185 -21.12 15.04 -5.38
N THR A 186 -21.28 15.56 -4.17
CA THR A 186 -20.52 15.13 -2.98
C THR A 186 -20.53 13.61 -2.75
N PHE A 187 -21.71 12.98 -2.88
CA PHE A 187 -21.82 11.52 -2.69
C PHE A 187 -21.14 10.73 -3.79
N GLU A 188 -21.10 11.24 -5.02
CA GLU A 188 -20.39 10.62 -6.13
C GLU A 188 -18.88 10.73 -5.93
N ALA A 189 -18.36 11.90 -5.58
CA ALA A 189 -16.96 12.13 -5.28
C ALA A 189 -16.48 11.21 -4.15
N ILE A 190 -17.24 11.10 -3.06
CA ILE A 190 -16.95 10.20 -1.94
C ILE A 190 -17.00 8.74 -2.40
N GLY A 191 -18.03 8.34 -3.15
CA GLY A 191 -18.19 6.95 -3.62
C GLY A 191 -17.03 6.48 -4.51
N VAL A 192 -16.58 7.32 -5.45
CA VAL A 192 -15.44 7.00 -6.32
C VAL A 192 -14.16 6.90 -5.50
N SER A 193 -13.90 7.84 -4.61
CA SER A 193 -12.67 7.83 -3.81
C SER A 193 -12.64 6.75 -2.71
N ILE A 194 -13.79 6.20 -2.28
CA ILE A 194 -13.84 5.01 -1.39
C ILE A 194 -13.11 3.82 -2.01
N SER A 195 -13.34 3.53 -3.29
CA SER A 195 -12.68 2.42 -3.98
C SER A 195 -11.16 2.62 -4.04
N MET A 196 -10.71 3.85 -4.26
CA MET A 196 -9.29 4.20 -4.30
C MET A 196 -8.64 4.08 -2.92
N THR A 197 -9.27 4.62 -1.88
CA THR A 197 -8.73 4.57 -0.51
C THR A 197 -8.79 3.17 0.09
N LEU A 198 -9.81 2.36 -0.24
CA LEU A 198 -9.89 0.96 0.18
C LEU A 198 -8.73 0.12 -0.38
N TRP A 199 -8.28 0.40 -1.61
CA TRP A 199 -7.13 -0.26 -2.21
C TRP A 199 -5.87 -0.17 -1.34
N ALA A 200 -5.65 0.93 -0.64
CA ALA A 200 -4.50 1.13 0.23
C ALA A 200 -4.46 0.19 1.45
N PHE A 201 -5.60 -0.39 1.83
CA PHE A 201 -5.71 -1.31 2.95
C PHE A 201 -5.54 -2.79 2.56
N LEU A 202 -5.35 -3.09 1.27
CA LEU A 202 -5.01 -4.46 0.86
C LEU A 202 -3.66 -4.86 1.48
N GLY A 203 -3.62 -6.05 2.05
CA GLY A 203 -2.48 -6.55 2.81
C GLY A 203 -2.73 -6.63 4.33
N LEU A 204 -3.85 -6.09 4.84
CA LEU A 204 -4.23 -6.21 6.24
C LEU A 204 -4.39 -7.68 6.69
N GLU A 205 -4.76 -8.56 5.76
CA GLU A 205 -4.92 -10.00 5.95
C GLU A 205 -3.59 -10.75 6.08
N SER A 206 -2.47 -10.13 5.73
CA SER A 206 -1.15 -10.78 5.67
C SER A 206 -0.67 -11.33 7.01
N ALA A 207 -1.03 -10.68 8.13
CA ALA A 207 -0.72 -11.17 9.46
C ALA A 207 -1.45 -12.49 9.78
N CYS A 208 -2.68 -12.66 9.27
CA CYS A 208 -3.45 -13.89 9.44
C CYS A 208 -2.85 -15.05 8.64
N ALA A 209 -2.35 -14.77 7.43
CA ALA A 209 -1.70 -15.77 6.58
C ALA A 209 -0.40 -16.32 7.22
N ASN A 210 0.30 -15.51 8.01
CA ASN A 210 1.56 -15.87 8.65
C ASN A 210 1.43 -16.28 10.12
N SER A 211 0.24 -16.63 10.60
CA SER A 211 -0.05 -16.94 12.00
C SER A 211 0.82 -18.05 12.60
N ASP A 212 1.25 -19.03 11.81
CA ASP A 212 2.10 -20.14 12.26
C ASP A 212 3.51 -19.69 12.71
N ALA A 213 3.99 -18.57 12.21
CA ALA A 213 5.29 -17.98 12.55
C ALA A 213 5.24 -17.02 13.75
N VAL A 214 4.07 -16.86 14.39
CA VAL A 214 3.82 -15.86 15.45
C VAL A 214 3.85 -16.49 16.85
N GLU A 215 4.40 -15.77 17.83
CA GLU A 215 4.26 -16.12 19.23
C GLU A 215 2.82 -15.86 19.70
N ASN A 216 2.21 -16.84 20.40
CA ASN A 216 0.84 -16.72 20.90
C ASN A 216 -0.14 -16.14 19.84
N PRO A 217 -0.32 -16.82 18.69
CA PRO A 217 -1.03 -16.26 17.55
C PRO A 217 -2.46 -15.82 17.89
N GLU A 218 -3.16 -16.55 18.76
CA GLU A 218 -4.52 -16.23 19.21
C GLU A 218 -4.63 -14.83 19.84
N LYS A 219 -3.54 -14.32 20.45
CA LYS A 219 -3.49 -12.99 21.05
C LYS A 219 -2.81 -11.96 20.17
N ASN A 220 -1.67 -12.33 19.57
CA ASN A 220 -0.79 -11.38 18.90
C ASN A 220 -1.27 -11.04 17.49
N VAL A 221 -1.90 -11.98 16.77
CA VAL A 221 -2.44 -11.73 15.42
C VAL A 221 -3.57 -10.69 15.46
N PRO A 222 -4.61 -10.80 16.30
CA PRO A 222 -5.64 -9.78 16.43
C PRO A 222 -5.10 -8.38 16.73
N ILE A 223 -4.17 -8.29 17.67
CA ILE A 223 -3.56 -7.00 18.04
C ILE A 223 -2.77 -6.42 16.85
N ALA A 224 -2.01 -7.24 16.15
CA ALA A 224 -1.20 -6.80 15.02
C ALA A 224 -2.04 -6.37 13.82
N VAL A 225 -3.11 -7.11 13.51
CA VAL A 225 -4.01 -6.77 12.39
C VAL A 225 -4.72 -5.44 12.68
N LEU A 226 -5.30 -5.28 13.86
CA LEU A 226 -6.00 -4.06 14.23
C LEU A 226 -5.04 -2.88 14.38
N GLY A 227 -3.95 -3.06 15.13
CA GLY A 227 -2.96 -2.00 15.35
C GLY A 227 -2.25 -1.59 14.07
N GLY A 228 -1.92 -2.55 13.20
CA GLY A 228 -1.33 -2.31 11.88
C GLY A 228 -2.28 -1.55 10.96
N THR A 229 -3.55 -1.95 10.91
CA THR A 229 -4.56 -1.27 10.07
C THR A 229 -4.81 0.15 10.54
N LEU A 230 -4.97 0.38 11.84
CA LEU A 230 -5.16 1.72 12.39
C LEU A 230 -3.92 2.60 12.20
N GLY A 231 -2.72 2.06 12.43
CA GLY A 231 -1.48 2.79 12.21
C GLY A 231 -1.29 3.19 10.74
N ALA A 232 -1.55 2.27 9.81
CA ALA A 232 -1.53 2.57 8.38
C ALA A 232 -2.57 3.62 8.00
N ALA A 233 -3.81 3.53 8.53
CA ALA A 233 -4.85 4.51 8.29
C ALA A 233 -4.41 5.94 8.65
N VAL A 234 -3.84 6.11 9.85
CA VAL A 234 -3.34 7.43 10.28
C VAL A 234 -2.27 7.97 9.34
N ILE A 235 -1.29 7.14 8.99
CA ILE A 235 -0.20 7.54 8.10
C ILE A 235 -0.73 7.88 6.70
N TYR A 236 -1.67 7.12 6.16
CA TYR A 236 -2.25 7.37 4.84
C TYR A 236 -3.05 8.67 4.80
N ILE A 237 -3.93 8.86 5.79
CA ILE A 237 -4.72 10.10 5.91
C ILE A 237 -3.78 11.29 6.01
N VAL A 238 -2.79 11.23 6.89
CA VAL A 238 -1.88 12.36 7.10
C VAL A 238 -1.04 12.62 5.85
N SER A 239 -0.34 11.62 5.33
CA SER A 239 0.58 11.82 4.19
C SER A 239 -0.12 12.35 2.94
N THR A 240 -1.26 11.75 2.55
CA THR A 240 -1.98 12.15 1.33
C THR A 240 -2.55 13.56 1.44
N ASN A 241 -3.11 13.92 2.60
CA ASN A 241 -3.67 15.25 2.81
C ASN A 241 -2.58 16.32 2.98
N VAL A 242 -1.45 16.00 3.60
CA VAL A 242 -0.31 16.92 3.67
C VAL A 242 0.25 17.20 2.28
N ILE A 243 0.40 16.19 1.41
CA ILE A 243 0.81 16.38 0.02
C ILE A 243 -0.16 17.31 -0.71
N ALA A 244 -1.47 17.14 -0.54
CA ALA A 244 -2.48 17.98 -1.17
C ALA A 244 -2.46 19.45 -0.69
N GLY A 245 -1.85 19.73 0.45
CA GLY A 245 -1.60 21.09 0.94
C GLY A 245 -0.22 21.64 0.57
N ILE A 246 0.65 20.83 -0.05
CA ILE A 246 2.00 21.27 -0.47
C ILE A 246 2.06 21.50 -1.99
N VAL A 247 1.41 20.62 -2.76
CA VAL A 247 1.46 20.60 -4.21
C VAL A 247 0.15 21.13 -4.78
N PRO A 248 0.20 22.09 -5.76
CA PRO A 248 -1.01 22.55 -6.43
C PRO A 248 -1.81 21.39 -7.05
N ASN A 249 -3.13 21.42 -6.89
CA ASN A 249 -4.00 20.31 -7.26
C ASN A 249 -3.81 19.83 -8.70
N LEU A 250 -3.77 20.75 -9.67
CA LEU A 250 -3.62 20.40 -11.09
C LEU A 250 -2.26 19.72 -11.37
N GLU A 251 -1.22 20.16 -10.72
CA GLU A 251 0.11 19.58 -10.85
C GLU A 251 0.15 18.18 -10.23
N LEU A 252 -0.42 18.03 -9.03
CA LEU A 252 -0.51 16.77 -8.33
C LEU A 252 -1.35 15.73 -9.10
N ALA A 253 -2.50 16.13 -9.66
CA ALA A 253 -3.37 15.25 -10.43
C ALA A 253 -2.74 14.72 -11.72
N ASN A 254 -1.76 15.44 -12.28
CA ASN A 254 -1.03 15.03 -13.48
C ASN A 254 0.32 14.35 -13.18
N SER A 255 0.71 14.24 -11.92
CA SER A 255 2.00 13.67 -11.55
C SER A 255 2.00 12.14 -11.62
N THR A 256 3.07 11.56 -12.14
CA THR A 256 3.34 10.13 -12.08
C THR A 256 4.24 9.75 -10.90
N ALA A 257 4.71 10.76 -10.13
CA ALA A 257 5.60 10.57 -8.97
C ALA A 257 5.25 11.54 -7.82
N PRO A 258 4.03 11.44 -7.22
CA PRO A 258 3.51 12.46 -6.31
C PRO A 258 4.37 12.71 -5.06
N PHE A 259 5.00 11.70 -4.48
CA PHE A 259 5.90 11.90 -3.35
C PHE A 259 7.18 12.61 -3.77
N GLY A 260 7.79 12.22 -4.89
CA GLY A 260 8.97 12.91 -5.42
C GLY A 260 8.69 14.39 -5.71
N LEU A 261 7.53 14.66 -6.33
CA LEU A 261 7.06 16.02 -6.59
C LEU A 261 6.88 16.83 -5.29
N ALA A 262 6.22 16.24 -4.28
CA ALA A 262 6.02 16.93 -3.00
C ALA A 262 7.35 17.27 -2.31
N PHE A 263 8.32 16.35 -2.31
CA PHE A 263 9.63 16.60 -1.75
C PHE A 263 10.43 17.63 -2.57
N ALA A 264 10.26 17.69 -3.90
CA ALA A 264 10.83 18.74 -4.72
C ALA A 264 10.27 20.13 -4.35
N HIS A 265 8.96 20.24 -4.09
CA HIS A 265 8.33 21.46 -3.57
C HIS A 265 8.79 21.84 -2.16
N MET A 266 9.08 20.86 -1.31
CA MET A 266 9.54 21.10 0.07
C MET A 266 11.00 21.55 0.14
N PHE A 267 11.84 21.05 -0.75
CA PHE A 267 13.29 21.25 -0.71
C PHE A 267 13.82 21.69 -2.07
N ASP A 268 14.15 20.74 -2.94
CA ASP A 268 14.67 20.96 -4.28
C ASP A 268 14.46 19.73 -5.17
N GLU A 269 14.73 19.88 -6.47
CA GLU A 269 14.62 18.79 -7.46
C GLU A 269 15.52 17.59 -7.14
N THR A 270 16.68 17.81 -6.54
CA THR A 270 17.62 16.73 -6.21
C THR A 270 17.03 15.81 -5.16
N ILE A 271 16.48 16.37 -4.10
CA ILE A 271 15.77 15.63 -3.06
C ILE A 271 14.56 14.90 -3.66
N GLY A 272 13.78 15.59 -4.51
CA GLY A 272 12.67 14.96 -5.24
C GLY A 272 13.11 13.72 -6.02
N LYS A 273 14.19 13.81 -6.77
CA LYS A 273 14.77 12.66 -7.52
C LYS A 273 15.26 11.53 -6.62
N VAL A 274 15.88 11.85 -5.48
CA VAL A 274 16.26 10.83 -4.49
C VAL A 274 15.03 10.07 -3.99
N ILE A 275 13.96 10.79 -3.66
CA ILE A 275 12.69 10.17 -3.23
C ILE A 275 12.08 9.31 -4.35
N MET A 276 12.09 9.79 -5.60
CA MET A 276 11.63 8.99 -6.74
C MET A 276 12.42 7.67 -6.88
N GLY A 277 13.74 7.72 -6.75
CA GLY A 277 14.61 6.54 -6.77
C GLY A 277 14.29 5.54 -5.64
N LEU A 278 14.06 6.04 -4.42
CA LEU A 278 13.64 5.23 -3.29
C LEU A 278 12.28 4.55 -3.55
N MET A 279 11.33 5.27 -4.15
CA MET A 279 10.01 4.73 -4.50
C MET A 279 10.10 3.66 -5.59
N VAL A 280 10.92 3.84 -6.64
CA VAL A 280 11.17 2.81 -7.67
C VAL A 280 11.73 1.54 -7.03
N MET A 281 12.73 1.68 -6.16
CA MET A 281 13.34 0.57 -5.44
C MET A 281 12.30 -0.17 -4.57
N SER A 282 11.43 0.57 -3.89
CA SER A 282 10.38 0.00 -3.05
C SER A 282 9.32 -0.73 -3.87
N CYS A 283 8.88 -0.17 -4.99
CA CYS A 283 7.96 -0.83 -5.91
C CYS A 283 8.52 -2.17 -6.38
N PHE A 284 9.80 -2.20 -6.75
CA PHE A 284 10.44 -3.43 -7.22
C PHE A 284 10.53 -4.50 -6.11
N GLY A 285 10.89 -4.11 -4.90
CA GLY A 285 10.90 -5.02 -3.74
C GLY A 285 9.49 -5.52 -3.37
N SER A 286 8.48 -4.67 -3.48
CA SER A 286 7.08 -5.04 -3.29
C SER A 286 6.62 -6.05 -4.34
N LEU A 287 6.98 -5.85 -5.61
CA LEU A 287 6.71 -6.82 -6.70
C LEU A 287 7.29 -8.20 -6.39
N LEU A 288 8.55 -8.27 -5.96
CA LEU A 288 9.19 -9.53 -5.59
C LEU A 288 8.43 -10.23 -4.46
N GLY A 289 8.05 -9.49 -3.42
CA GLY A 289 7.32 -10.02 -2.27
C GLY A 289 5.92 -10.54 -2.63
N TRP A 290 5.16 -9.77 -3.39
CA TRP A 290 3.81 -10.16 -3.79
C TRP A 290 3.79 -11.28 -4.84
N GLN A 291 4.74 -11.31 -5.77
CA GLN A 291 4.89 -12.44 -6.70
C GLN A 291 5.23 -13.74 -5.97
N PHE A 292 6.07 -13.67 -4.94
CA PHE A 292 6.31 -14.82 -4.07
C PHE A 292 5.06 -15.29 -3.35
N THR A 293 4.19 -14.36 -2.92
CA THR A 293 2.93 -14.68 -2.25
C THR A 293 1.90 -15.35 -3.18
N ILE A 294 1.93 -15.04 -4.48
CA ILE A 294 1.04 -15.64 -5.49
C ILE A 294 1.46 -17.07 -5.81
N ALA A 295 2.77 -17.36 -5.84
CA ALA A 295 3.34 -18.66 -6.22
C ALA A 295 3.14 -19.73 -5.14
#